data_2ed6f5d60fde846c59aac62b5e62fd70
#
_entry.id   2ed6f5d60fde846c59aac62b5e62fd70
#
_cell.length_a   1.000
_cell.length_b   1.000
_cell.length_c   1.000
_cell.angle_alpha   90.00
_cell.angle_beta   90.00
_cell.angle_gamma   90.00
#
_symmetry.space_group_name_H-M   'P 1'
#
loop_
_entity.id
_entity.type
_entity.pdbx_description
1 polymer ?
#
loop_
_entity_poly.entity_id
_entity_poly.type
_entity_poly.pdbx_seq_one_letter_code
_entity_poly.pdbx_strand_id
1 'polypeptide(L)'
;LIETNRKEYKANQIVIATGPFQHPFIPEFSSSLSKNVLQIHSSNYKNPRQLKQGPVLVVGGGNSGSQIAVELSKEKPVYLSVGHKLKFLPQNFGGNSIFWWFDKLGILSVNTNSKLGNMLKHQPDPIFGFELRSLLKNGKISLKPRANAVMEDRIVFEDNSKIKVANVIWSTGFRSHYDWIKTPNIFDNKGKPIHQRGVTSIAGLFFLRLPWQYRRGSALLQGVGTDAEYLMKQILINK
;
A
#
# COMPACT_ATOMS: atom_id res chain seq x y z
N LEU A 1 -26.31 -12.72 7.56
CA LEU A 1 -25.60 -13.85 8.14
C LEU A 1 -24.09 -13.67 7.90
N ILE A 2 -23.28 -13.96 8.92
CA ILE A 2 -21.82 -13.97 8.83
C ILE A 2 -21.37 -15.38 9.20
N GLU A 3 -20.75 -16.06 8.24
CA GLU A 3 -20.17 -17.39 8.44
C GLU A 3 -18.68 -17.28 8.74
N THR A 4 -18.23 -17.99 9.76
CA THR A 4 -16.83 -18.10 10.12
C THR A 4 -16.42 -19.57 10.23
N ASN A 5 -15.12 -19.84 10.35
CA ASN A 5 -14.62 -21.20 10.61
C ASN A 5 -15.01 -21.77 12.00
N ARG A 6 -15.67 -21.00 12.86
CA ARG A 6 -16.08 -21.44 14.20
C ARG A 6 -17.59 -21.51 14.36
N LYS A 7 -18.32 -20.50 13.86
CA LYS A 7 -19.78 -20.41 14.00
C LYS A 7 -20.36 -19.36 13.07
N GLU A 8 -21.68 -19.34 12.97
CA GLU A 8 -22.46 -18.32 12.28
C GLU A 8 -22.92 -17.24 13.24
N TYR A 9 -23.02 -16.02 12.72
CA TYR A 9 -23.55 -14.87 13.44
C TYR A 9 -24.69 -14.25 12.64
N LYS A 10 -25.78 -13.91 13.31
CA LYS A 10 -26.84 -13.06 12.78
C LYS A 10 -26.63 -11.64 13.31
N ALA A 11 -26.58 -10.66 12.44
CA ALA A 11 -26.45 -9.26 12.80
C ALA A 11 -27.39 -8.43 11.93
N ASN A 12 -28.01 -7.40 12.51
CA ASN A 12 -28.82 -6.44 11.77
C ASN A 12 -27.95 -5.47 10.98
N GLN A 13 -26.73 -5.22 11.47
CA GLN A 13 -25.81 -4.27 10.87
C GLN A 13 -24.38 -4.82 10.88
N ILE A 14 -23.67 -4.61 9.76
CA ILE A 14 -22.31 -5.10 9.54
C ILE A 14 -21.46 -3.96 9.00
N VAL A 15 -20.32 -3.71 9.63
CA VAL A 15 -19.30 -2.76 9.13
C VAL A 15 -18.07 -3.54 8.69
N ILE A 16 -17.76 -3.48 7.40
CA ILE A 16 -16.56 -4.10 6.83
C ILE A 16 -15.41 -3.10 6.90
N ALA A 17 -14.47 -3.33 7.81
CA ALA A 17 -13.36 -2.44 8.14
C ALA A 17 -11.98 -3.06 7.85
N THR A 18 -11.88 -3.95 6.85
CA THR A 18 -10.66 -4.71 6.52
C THR A 18 -9.53 -3.84 5.98
N GLY A 19 -9.84 -2.63 5.50
CA GLY A 19 -8.85 -1.68 4.98
C GLY A 19 -8.18 -2.12 3.67
N PRO A 20 -7.12 -1.39 3.23
CA PRO A 20 -6.50 -1.62 1.92
C PRO A 20 -5.39 -2.68 1.91
N PHE A 21 -4.89 -3.13 3.06
CA PHE A 21 -3.71 -3.99 3.17
C PHE A 21 -4.09 -5.45 3.40
N GLN A 22 -4.89 -6.03 2.50
CA GLN A 22 -5.47 -7.37 2.70
C GLN A 22 -4.53 -8.46 2.19
N HIS A 23 -4.27 -8.50 0.87
CA HIS A 23 -3.45 -9.52 0.25
C HIS A 23 -2.16 -8.93 -0.32
N PRO A 24 -0.97 -9.37 0.10
CA PRO A 24 0.29 -8.99 -0.50
C PRO A 24 0.28 -9.22 -2.00
N PHE A 25 0.68 -8.21 -2.78
CA PHE A 25 0.82 -8.36 -4.21
C PHE A 25 2.28 -8.71 -4.56
N ILE A 26 2.47 -9.87 -5.16
CA ILE A 26 3.77 -10.32 -5.72
C ILE A 26 3.55 -10.53 -7.22
N PRO A 27 4.39 -9.94 -8.10
CA PRO A 27 4.27 -10.11 -9.55
C PRO A 27 4.44 -11.57 -9.98
N GLU A 28 3.70 -12.01 -11.00
CA GLU A 28 3.69 -13.41 -11.47
C GLU A 28 5.06 -13.90 -11.90
N PHE A 29 5.88 -13.06 -12.54
CA PHE A 29 7.22 -13.43 -12.97
C PHE A 29 8.16 -13.82 -11.80
N SER A 30 7.79 -13.52 -10.55
CA SER A 30 8.52 -13.93 -9.36
C SER A 30 8.66 -15.46 -9.23
N SER A 31 7.69 -16.20 -9.75
CA SER A 31 7.68 -17.67 -9.76
C SER A 31 8.82 -18.29 -10.60
N SER A 32 9.35 -17.52 -11.56
CA SER A 32 10.48 -17.94 -12.41
C SER A 32 11.86 -17.76 -11.74
N LEU A 33 11.92 -17.14 -10.54
CA LEU A 33 13.17 -17.08 -9.78
C LEU A 33 13.52 -18.43 -9.18
N SER A 34 14.82 -18.76 -9.19
CA SER A 34 15.34 -19.94 -8.53
C SER A 34 14.93 -20.01 -7.05
N LYS A 35 14.66 -21.21 -6.55
CA LYS A 35 14.42 -21.47 -5.12
C LYS A 35 15.58 -21.05 -4.22
N ASN A 36 16.76 -20.83 -4.79
CA ASN A 36 17.92 -20.32 -4.07
C ASN A 36 17.82 -18.82 -3.75
N VAL A 37 16.99 -18.06 -4.46
CA VAL A 37 16.72 -16.65 -4.17
C VAL A 37 15.66 -16.56 -3.11
N LEU A 38 15.99 -15.92 -1.98
CA LEU A 38 15.01 -15.66 -0.93
C LEU A 38 14.04 -14.57 -1.38
N GLN A 39 12.75 -14.84 -1.28
CA GLN A 39 11.70 -13.89 -1.65
C GLN A 39 10.80 -13.61 -0.45
N ILE A 40 10.62 -12.35 -0.09
CA ILE A 40 9.77 -11.90 1.02
C ILE A 40 8.93 -10.72 0.55
N HIS A 41 7.62 -10.71 0.85
CA HIS A 41 6.84 -9.49 0.72
C HIS A 41 7.14 -8.54 1.90
N SER A 42 7.07 -7.23 1.68
CA SER A 42 7.36 -6.20 2.70
C SER A 42 6.53 -6.34 3.98
N SER A 43 5.33 -6.93 3.92
CA SER A 43 4.52 -7.23 5.11
C SER A 43 5.11 -8.30 6.03
N ASN A 44 5.97 -9.15 5.51
CA ASN A 44 6.63 -10.24 6.23
C ASN A 44 8.09 -9.91 6.57
N TYR A 45 8.61 -8.80 6.04
CA TYR A 45 9.93 -8.30 6.39
C TYR A 45 9.92 -7.71 7.80
N LYS A 46 10.83 -8.14 8.65
CA LYS A 46 10.97 -7.68 10.04
C LYS A 46 12.32 -7.01 10.30
N ASN A 47 13.39 -7.56 9.77
CA ASN A 47 14.75 -7.06 9.96
C ASN A 47 15.75 -7.74 8.99
N PRO A 48 16.99 -7.21 8.83
CA PRO A 48 17.98 -7.74 7.90
C PRO A 48 18.43 -9.19 8.15
N ARG A 49 18.27 -9.71 9.37
CA ARG A 49 18.67 -11.09 9.75
C ARG A 49 17.86 -12.18 9.06
N GLN A 50 16.69 -11.85 8.53
CA GLN A 50 15.88 -12.77 7.73
C GLN A 50 16.52 -13.09 6.37
N LEU A 51 17.46 -12.27 5.92
CA LEU A 51 18.00 -12.31 4.56
C LEU A 51 19.28 -13.14 4.47
N LYS A 52 19.44 -13.82 3.35
CA LYS A 52 20.69 -14.52 2.99
C LYS A 52 21.84 -13.52 2.79
N GLN A 53 23.07 -14.00 2.92
CA GLN A 53 24.24 -13.23 2.52
C GLN A 53 24.16 -12.88 1.03
N GLY A 54 24.62 -11.66 0.66
CA GLY A 54 24.64 -11.18 -0.71
C GLY A 54 23.70 -10.02 -1.00
N PRO A 55 23.60 -9.61 -2.28
CA PRO A 55 22.85 -8.46 -2.72
C PRO A 55 21.33 -8.64 -2.52
N VAL A 56 20.65 -7.53 -2.29
CA VAL A 56 19.20 -7.47 -2.14
C VAL A 56 18.60 -6.56 -3.21
N LEU A 57 17.55 -7.03 -3.86
CA LEU A 57 16.68 -6.18 -4.67
C LEU A 57 15.40 -5.87 -3.86
N VAL A 58 15.12 -4.61 -3.68
CA VAL A 58 13.81 -4.13 -3.21
C VAL A 58 13.00 -3.67 -4.42
N VAL A 59 11.85 -4.28 -4.65
CA VAL A 59 10.95 -3.94 -5.78
C VAL A 59 9.78 -3.11 -5.27
N GLY A 60 9.70 -1.85 -5.71
CA GLY A 60 8.68 -0.90 -5.32
C GLY A 60 9.24 0.32 -4.58
N GLY A 61 8.99 1.50 -5.13
CA GLY A 61 9.48 2.80 -4.64
C GLY A 61 8.51 3.55 -3.71
N GLY A 62 7.56 2.86 -3.08
CA GLY A 62 6.70 3.45 -2.05
C GLY A 62 7.43 3.61 -0.71
N ASN A 63 6.73 4.14 0.30
CA ASN A 63 7.35 4.40 1.62
C ASN A 63 7.96 3.14 2.26
N SER A 64 7.27 1.98 2.20
CA SER A 64 7.81 0.72 2.74
C SER A 64 9.09 0.29 2.04
N GLY A 65 9.10 0.26 0.69
CA GLY A 65 10.31 -0.12 -0.07
C GLY A 65 11.48 0.83 0.16
N SER A 66 11.18 2.12 0.26
CA SER A 66 12.18 3.16 0.54
C SER A 66 12.83 2.98 1.91
N GLN A 67 12.03 2.77 2.95
CA GLN A 67 12.52 2.56 4.32
C GLN A 67 13.34 1.27 4.44
N ILE A 68 12.86 0.17 3.85
CA ILE A 68 13.56 -1.11 3.85
C ILE A 68 14.89 -1.00 3.08
N ALA A 69 14.91 -0.33 1.93
CA ALA A 69 16.13 -0.13 1.17
C ALA A 69 17.19 0.69 1.94
N VAL A 70 16.74 1.73 2.64
CA VAL A 70 17.58 2.54 3.52
C VAL A 70 18.17 1.70 4.66
N GLU A 71 17.34 0.94 5.38
CA GLU A 71 17.78 0.06 6.46
C GLU A 71 18.82 -0.94 5.98
N LEU A 72 18.52 -1.67 4.89
CA LEU A 72 19.38 -2.70 4.35
C LEU A 72 20.70 -2.17 3.80
N SER A 73 20.73 -0.94 3.30
CA SER A 73 21.94 -0.33 2.76
C SER A 73 23.06 -0.15 3.79
N LYS A 74 22.74 -0.26 5.08
CA LYS A 74 23.74 -0.22 6.16
C LYS A 74 24.63 -1.46 6.18
N GLU A 75 24.08 -2.62 5.75
CA GLU A 75 24.72 -3.92 5.91
C GLU A 75 24.93 -4.69 4.59
N LYS A 76 24.19 -4.34 3.53
CA LYS A 76 24.14 -5.11 2.28
C LYS A 76 24.21 -4.23 1.04
N PRO A 77 24.71 -4.74 -0.11
CA PRO A 77 24.49 -4.10 -1.41
C PRO A 77 23.00 -4.11 -1.75
N VAL A 78 22.42 -2.93 -2.02
CA VAL A 78 20.99 -2.79 -2.28
C VAL A 78 20.74 -2.20 -3.65
N TYR A 79 19.85 -2.85 -4.40
CA TYR A 79 19.20 -2.34 -5.59
C TYR A 79 17.76 -1.97 -5.25
N LEU A 80 17.28 -0.82 -5.74
CA LEU A 80 15.90 -0.39 -5.62
C LEU A 80 15.27 -0.26 -7.00
N SER A 81 14.28 -1.11 -7.32
CA SER A 81 13.55 -1.07 -8.59
C SER A 81 12.29 -0.25 -8.48
N VAL A 82 12.13 0.75 -9.37
CA VAL A 82 11.01 1.69 -9.34
C VAL A 82 10.49 1.95 -10.74
N GLY A 83 9.17 1.84 -10.92
CA GLY A 83 8.51 2.07 -12.21
C GLY A 83 7.97 3.51 -12.41
N HIS A 84 8.35 4.47 -11.55
CA HIS A 84 7.91 5.85 -11.64
C HIS A 84 8.94 6.81 -11.02
N LYS A 85 8.83 8.09 -11.32
CA LYS A 85 9.71 9.09 -10.72
C LYS A 85 9.43 9.22 -9.22
N LEU A 86 10.49 9.10 -8.41
CA LEU A 86 10.40 9.29 -6.96
C LEU A 86 10.17 10.78 -6.64
N LYS A 87 9.20 11.04 -5.76
CA LYS A 87 8.94 12.36 -5.20
C LYS A 87 9.23 12.31 -3.71
N PHE A 88 9.93 13.31 -3.18
CA PHE A 88 10.33 13.36 -1.79
C PHE A 88 9.69 14.56 -1.10
N LEU A 89 9.22 14.36 0.13
CA LEU A 89 8.80 15.41 1.04
C LEU A 89 9.56 15.28 2.36
N PRO A 90 9.83 16.39 3.07
CA PRO A 90 10.42 16.31 4.40
C PRO A 90 9.49 15.53 5.33
N GLN A 91 10.07 14.77 6.26
CA GLN A 91 9.28 14.11 7.30
C GLN A 91 8.78 15.12 8.34
N ASN A 92 9.63 16.11 8.66
CA ASN A 92 9.31 17.20 9.56
C ASN A 92 9.62 18.54 8.89
N PHE A 93 8.81 19.54 9.17
CA PHE A 93 8.97 20.91 8.70
C PHE A 93 8.53 21.88 9.80
N GLY A 94 9.35 22.89 10.13
CA GLY A 94 9.01 23.87 11.15
C GLY A 94 8.70 23.28 12.53
N GLY A 95 9.44 22.23 12.95
CA GLY A 95 9.24 21.58 14.25
C GLY A 95 8.08 20.58 14.32
N ASN A 96 7.24 20.48 13.30
CA ASN A 96 6.10 19.56 13.24
C ASN A 96 6.25 18.54 12.12
N SER A 97 5.56 17.38 12.25
CA SER A 97 5.51 16.40 11.17
C SER A 97 4.78 16.96 9.95
N ILE A 98 5.15 16.50 8.75
CA ILE A 98 4.44 16.89 7.52
C ILE A 98 2.95 16.51 7.56
N PHE A 99 2.58 15.45 8.28
CA PHE A 99 1.19 15.03 8.46
C PHE A 99 0.39 16.01 9.30
N TRP A 100 1.02 16.66 10.30
CA TRP A 100 0.40 17.75 11.05
C TRP A 100 0.08 18.93 10.12
N TRP A 101 0.99 19.28 9.21
CA TRP A 101 0.73 20.30 8.19
C TRP A 101 -0.36 19.89 7.21
N PHE A 102 -0.38 18.63 6.77
CA PHE A 102 -1.45 18.12 5.91
C PHE A 102 -2.83 18.21 6.56
N ASP A 103 -2.91 17.97 7.86
CA ASP A 103 -4.13 18.12 8.63
C ASP A 103 -4.53 19.60 8.74
N LYS A 104 -3.63 20.47 9.21
CA LYS A 104 -3.86 21.91 9.34
C LYS A 104 -4.23 22.61 8.04
N LEU A 105 -3.63 22.21 6.93
CA LEU A 105 -3.92 22.74 5.60
C LEU A 105 -5.13 22.07 4.93
N GLY A 106 -5.80 21.14 5.62
CA GLY A 106 -6.98 20.45 5.10
C GLY A 106 -6.69 19.44 3.97
N ILE A 107 -5.41 19.10 3.70
CA ILE A 107 -5.04 18.17 2.62
C ILE A 107 -5.59 16.76 2.87
N LEU A 108 -5.64 16.32 4.13
CA LEU A 108 -6.23 15.02 4.50
C LEU A 108 -7.76 15.03 4.38
N SER A 109 -8.37 16.21 4.45
CA SER A 109 -9.82 16.41 4.34
C SER A 109 -10.30 16.66 2.89
N VAL A 110 -9.38 16.69 1.92
CA VAL A 110 -9.74 16.90 0.51
C VAL A 110 -10.68 15.79 0.04
N ASN A 111 -11.86 16.22 -0.41
CA ASN A 111 -12.92 15.33 -0.88
C ASN A 111 -12.54 14.62 -2.18
N THR A 112 -12.88 13.34 -2.29
CA THR A 112 -12.59 12.48 -3.45
C THR A 112 -13.18 13.01 -4.76
N ASN A 113 -14.31 13.74 -4.69
CA ASN A 113 -15.02 14.28 -5.86
C ASN A 113 -14.57 15.71 -6.24
N SER A 114 -13.68 16.32 -5.46
CA SER A 114 -13.12 17.63 -5.80
C SER A 114 -12.07 17.53 -6.91
N LYS A 115 -11.84 18.64 -7.66
CA LYS A 115 -10.77 18.70 -8.68
C LYS A 115 -9.40 18.36 -8.08
N LEU A 116 -9.10 18.88 -6.89
CA LEU A 116 -7.86 18.60 -6.17
C LEU A 116 -7.79 17.14 -5.72
N GLY A 117 -8.90 16.58 -5.22
CA GLY A 117 -8.97 15.16 -4.82
C GLY A 117 -8.72 14.20 -5.99
N ASN A 118 -9.35 14.47 -7.13
CA ASN A 118 -9.12 13.70 -8.35
C ASN A 118 -7.65 13.77 -8.81
N MET A 119 -7.03 14.95 -8.75
CA MET A 119 -5.62 15.10 -9.09
C MET A 119 -4.71 14.30 -8.13
N LEU A 120 -4.94 14.41 -6.82
CA LEU A 120 -4.13 13.72 -5.80
C LEU A 120 -4.31 12.20 -5.85
N LYS A 121 -5.50 11.71 -6.16
CA LYS A 121 -5.81 10.27 -6.23
C LYS A 121 -5.01 9.54 -7.31
N HIS A 122 -4.64 10.22 -8.39
CA HIS A 122 -3.90 9.65 -9.51
C HIS A 122 -2.38 9.84 -9.40
N GLN A 123 -1.90 10.48 -8.34
CA GLN A 123 -0.46 10.65 -8.12
C GLN A 123 0.08 9.59 -7.14
N PRO A 124 1.31 9.07 -7.40
CA PRO A 124 2.00 8.25 -6.41
C PRO A 124 2.22 9.05 -5.13
N ASP A 125 2.08 8.38 -3.99
CA ASP A 125 2.40 8.99 -2.71
C ASP A 125 3.87 9.37 -2.64
N PRO A 126 4.20 10.54 -2.07
CA PRO A 126 5.58 10.94 -1.87
C PRO A 126 6.26 10.07 -0.82
N ILE A 127 7.57 9.95 -0.94
CA ILE A 127 8.44 9.36 0.08
C ILE A 127 8.71 10.42 1.13
N PHE A 128 8.48 10.07 2.40
CA PHE A 128 8.73 10.96 3.52
C PHE A 128 10.15 10.79 4.05
N GLY A 129 10.89 11.90 4.11
CA GLY A 129 12.32 11.95 4.43
C GLY A 129 13.22 12.02 3.20
N PHE A 130 14.45 12.47 3.40
CA PHE A 130 15.44 12.64 2.33
C PHE A 130 16.59 11.63 2.41
N GLU A 131 16.55 10.68 3.34
CA GLU A 131 17.62 9.71 3.55
C GLU A 131 17.85 8.84 2.31
N LEU A 132 16.77 8.27 1.73
CA LEU A 132 16.87 7.53 0.48
C LEU A 132 17.46 8.38 -0.65
N ARG A 133 17.05 9.64 -0.78
CA ARG A 133 17.58 10.55 -1.80
C ARG A 133 19.09 10.73 -1.69
N SER A 134 19.59 10.87 -0.46
CA SER A 134 21.02 10.96 -0.18
C SER A 134 21.77 9.68 -0.56
N LEU A 135 21.22 8.51 -0.18
CA LEU A 135 21.84 7.20 -0.46
C LEU A 135 21.83 6.84 -1.95
N LEU A 136 20.84 7.29 -2.69
CA LEU A 136 20.82 7.17 -4.16
C LEU A 136 21.88 8.09 -4.80
N LYS A 137 22.00 9.33 -4.30
CA LYS A 137 22.95 10.31 -4.84
C LYS A 137 24.43 9.89 -4.64
N ASN A 138 24.74 9.29 -3.50
CA ASN A 138 26.09 8.82 -3.17
C ASN A 138 26.40 7.39 -3.64
N GLY A 139 25.46 6.75 -4.38
CA GLY A 139 25.66 5.41 -4.95
C GLY A 139 25.57 4.25 -3.95
N LYS A 140 25.21 4.50 -2.68
CA LYS A 140 25.06 3.45 -1.67
C LYS A 140 23.88 2.52 -1.96
N ILE A 141 22.82 3.04 -2.60
CA ILE A 141 21.70 2.30 -3.17
C ILE A 141 21.70 2.51 -4.68
N SER A 142 21.66 1.42 -5.44
CA SER A 142 21.59 1.47 -6.91
C SER A 142 20.14 1.48 -7.38
N LEU A 143 19.73 2.57 -8.03
CA LEU A 143 18.38 2.66 -8.61
C LEU A 143 18.30 1.86 -9.91
N LYS A 144 17.23 1.10 -10.08
CA LYS A 144 16.90 0.33 -11.28
C LYS A 144 15.50 0.70 -11.77
N PRO A 145 15.24 0.64 -13.08
CA PRO A 145 13.89 0.76 -13.62
C PRO A 145 12.97 -0.35 -13.10
N ARG A 146 11.73 -0.38 -13.57
CA ARG A 146 10.78 -1.45 -13.21
C ARG A 146 11.33 -2.82 -13.57
N ALA A 147 11.33 -3.75 -12.61
CA ALA A 147 11.53 -5.16 -12.85
C ALA A 147 10.29 -5.75 -13.54
N ASN A 148 10.48 -6.46 -14.65
CA ASN A 148 9.39 -6.95 -15.47
C ASN A 148 9.48 -8.45 -15.85
N ALA A 149 10.64 -9.08 -15.69
CA ALA A 149 10.82 -10.49 -16.02
C ALA A 149 11.97 -11.13 -15.23
N VAL A 150 12.11 -12.43 -15.37
CA VAL A 150 13.25 -13.23 -14.94
C VAL A 150 13.76 -14.03 -16.13
N MET A 151 15.06 -13.99 -16.39
CA MET A 151 15.74 -14.78 -17.42
C MET A 151 17.05 -15.32 -16.85
N GLU A 152 17.28 -16.62 -16.99
CA GLU A 152 18.51 -17.27 -16.52
C GLU A 152 18.87 -16.94 -15.05
N ASP A 153 17.86 -16.99 -14.18
CA ASP A 153 17.98 -16.66 -12.75
C ASP A 153 18.44 -15.21 -12.46
N ARG A 154 18.25 -14.31 -13.44
CA ARG A 154 18.50 -12.87 -13.32
C ARG A 154 17.21 -12.09 -13.47
N ILE A 155 17.06 -11.07 -12.68
CA ILE A 155 15.93 -10.14 -12.79
C ILE A 155 16.24 -9.17 -13.91
N VAL A 156 15.27 -9.03 -14.83
CA VAL A 156 15.33 -8.16 -16.01
C VAL A 156 14.50 -6.90 -15.72
N PHE A 157 15.02 -5.76 -16.14
CA PHE A 157 14.37 -4.45 -15.98
C PHE A 157 13.89 -3.91 -17.34
N GLU A 158 13.05 -2.87 -17.31
CA GLU A 158 12.52 -2.20 -18.50
C GLU A 158 13.60 -1.66 -19.45
N ASP A 159 14.80 -1.35 -18.95
CA ASP A 159 15.97 -0.95 -19.75
C ASP A 159 16.80 -2.14 -20.28
N ASN A 160 16.27 -3.36 -20.18
CA ASN A 160 16.92 -4.62 -20.53
C ASN A 160 18.18 -4.95 -19.70
N SER A 161 18.53 -4.15 -18.70
CA SER A 161 19.60 -4.52 -17.76
C SER A 161 19.16 -5.72 -16.91
N LYS A 162 20.14 -6.54 -16.50
CA LYS A 162 19.89 -7.76 -15.73
C LYS A 162 20.79 -7.78 -14.50
N ILE A 163 20.25 -8.24 -13.37
CA ILE A 163 21.03 -8.46 -12.15
C ILE A 163 20.76 -9.84 -11.55
N LYS A 164 21.78 -10.37 -10.88
CA LYS A 164 21.64 -11.55 -10.01
C LYS A 164 21.68 -11.09 -8.55
N VAL A 165 20.75 -11.58 -7.75
CA VAL A 165 20.62 -11.23 -6.33
C VAL A 165 20.38 -12.47 -5.48
N ALA A 166 20.74 -12.40 -4.21
CA ALA A 166 20.45 -13.45 -3.23
C ALA A 166 19.06 -13.30 -2.60
N ASN A 167 18.53 -12.07 -2.59
CA ASN A 167 17.28 -11.76 -1.92
C ASN A 167 16.44 -10.79 -2.75
N VAL A 168 15.12 -10.97 -2.72
CA VAL A 168 14.15 -10.03 -3.27
C VAL A 168 13.12 -9.67 -2.21
N ILE A 169 12.92 -8.38 -2.00
CA ILE A 169 11.84 -7.88 -1.16
C ILE A 169 10.79 -7.21 -2.05
N TRP A 170 9.60 -7.80 -2.06
CA TRP A 170 8.46 -7.30 -2.81
C TRP A 170 7.74 -6.23 -2.01
N SER A 171 8.02 -4.96 -2.27
CA SER A 171 7.31 -3.80 -1.72
C SER A 171 6.29 -3.26 -2.73
N THR A 172 5.60 -4.18 -3.36
CA THR A 172 4.71 -3.98 -4.51
C THR A 172 3.26 -3.69 -4.10
N GLY A 173 3.04 -3.51 -2.80
CA GLY A 173 1.75 -3.15 -2.23
C GLY A 173 0.81 -4.34 -2.04
N PHE A 174 -0.49 -4.04 -2.00
CA PHE A 174 -1.52 -4.99 -1.65
C PHE A 174 -2.67 -4.91 -2.64
N ARG A 175 -3.44 -6.00 -2.72
CA ARG A 175 -4.73 -6.04 -3.40
C ARG A 175 -5.84 -6.23 -2.38
N SER A 176 -6.90 -5.47 -2.51
CA SER A 176 -8.13 -5.72 -1.77
C SER A 176 -8.83 -6.93 -2.38
N HIS A 177 -9.39 -7.78 -1.53
CA HIS A 177 -10.07 -9.00 -1.93
C HIS A 177 -11.35 -9.14 -1.13
N TYR A 178 -12.46 -9.20 -1.82
CA TYR A 178 -13.81 -9.21 -1.24
C TYR A 178 -14.66 -10.41 -1.67
N ASP A 179 -14.09 -11.44 -2.32
CA ASP A 179 -14.81 -12.61 -2.83
C ASP A 179 -15.48 -13.44 -1.72
N TRP A 180 -15.07 -13.23 -0.48
CA TRP A 180 -15.71 -13.80 0.70
C TRP A 180 -17.06 -13.14 1.02
N ILE A 181 -17.38 -11.96 0.46
CA ILE A 181 -18.66 -11.29 0.61
C ILE A 181 -19.58 -11.78 -0.50
N LYS A 182 -20.58 -12.58 -0.13
CA LYS A 182 -21.50 -13.20 -1.10
C LYS A 182 -22.73 -12.36 -1.43
N THR A 183 -22.84 -11.15 -0.85
CA THR A 183 -23.95 -10.22 -1.12
C THR A 183 -23.86 -9.68 -2.54
N PRO A 184 -24.91 -9.85 -3.38
CA PRO A 184 -24.90 -9.40 -4.77
C PRO A 184 -24.96 -7.88 -4.89
N ASN A 185 -24.51 -7.36 -6.04
CA ASN A 185 -24.68 -5.96 -6.45
C ASN A 185 -24.04 -4.88 -5.54
N ILE A 186 -23.02 -5.26 -4.76
CA ILE A 186 -22.28 -4.31 -3.90
C ILE A 186 -20.87 -4.02 -4.41
N PHE A 187 -20.49 -4.63 -5.53
CA PHE A 187 -19.19 -4.41 -6.19
C PHE A 187 -19.38 -3.99 -7.64
N ASP A 188 -18.50 -3.14 -8.13
CA ASP A 188 -18.43 -2.80 -9.54
C ASP A 188 -17.76 -3.95 -10.34
N ASN A 189 -17.71 -3.80 -11.67
CA ASN A 189 -17.08 -4.78 -12.58
C ASN A 189 -15.55 -4.91 -12.40
N LYS A 190 -14.94 -4.09 -11.55
CA LYS A 190 -13.52 -4.17 -11.13
C LYS A 190 -13.35 -4.73 -9.71
N GLY A 191 -14.43 -5.23 -9.09
CA GLY A 191 -14.42 -5.77 -7.73
C GLY A 191 -14.26 -4.71 -6.64
N LYS A 192 -14.53 -3.43 -6.94
CA LYS A 192 -14.49 -2.36 -5.92
C LYS A 192 -15.85 -2.19 -5.27
N PRO A 193 -15.93 -1.98 -3.95
CA PRO A 193 -17.19 -1.69 -3.27
C PRO A 193 -17.92 -0.48 -3.86
N ILE A 194 -19.21 -0.65 -4.15
CA ILE A 194 -20.11 0.43 -4.56
C ILE A 194 -20.70 1.03 -3.29
N HIS A 195 -20.39 2.29 -3.04
CA HIS A 195 -20.80 2.95 -1.81
C HIS A 195 -20.87 4.48 -1.95
N GLN A 196 -21.66 5.11 -1.10
CA GLN A 196 -21.60 6.54 -0.86
C GLN A 196 -21.06 6.79 0.55
N ARG A 197 -19.81 7.24 0.68
CA ARG A 197 -19.11 7.46 1.96
C ARG A 197 -19.16 6.26 2.92
N GLY A 198 -19.09 5.02 2.38
CA GLY A 198 -19.14 3.77 3.13
C GLY A 198 -20.54 3.17 3.30
N VAL A 199 -21.61 3.89 3.01
CA VAL A 199 -22.98 3.36 2.99
C VAL A 199 -23.21 2.65 1.67
N THR A 200 -23.65 1.39 1.71
CA THR A 200 -24.00 0.60 0.51
C THR A 200 -25.48 0.70 0.18
N SER A 201 -25.89 0.16 -0.96
CA SER A 201 -27.30 -0.01 -1.34
C SER A 201 -28.04 -1.07 -0.50
N ILE A 202 -27.32 -1.89 0.24
CA ILE A 202 -27.87 -2.94 1.10
C ILE A 202 -28.05 -2.39 2.51
N ALA A 203 -29.28 -2.38 2.99
CA ALA A 203 -29.59 -1.94 4.35
C ALA A 203 -28.78 -2.72 5.39
N GLY A 204 -28.15 -2.01 6.31
CA GLY A 204 -27.32 -2.59 7.37
C GLY A 204 -25.92 -3.03 6.96
N LEU A 205 -25.47 -2.81 5.72
CA LEU A 205 -24.13 -3.16 5.27
C LEU A 205 -23.31 -1.91 4.96
N PHE A 206 -22.18 -1.77 5.61
CA PHE A 206 -21.31 -0.60 5.52
C PHE A 206 -19.86 -0.97 5.27
N PHE A 207 -19.12 -0.06 4.63
CA PHE A 207 -17.65 -0.13 4.52
C PHE A 207 -16.99 1.00 5.28
N LEU A 208 -15.89 0.71 5.96
CA LEU A 208 -15.04 1.68 6.63
C LEU A 208 -13.56 1.45 6.25
N ARG A 209 -12.80 2.56 6.19
CA ARG A 209 -11.36 2.51 5.92
C ARG A 209 -11.00 2.10 4.48
N LEU A 210 -11.88 2.34 3.52
CA LEU A 210 -11.52 2.20 2.11
C LEU A 210 -10.61 3.35 1.66
N PRO A 211 -9.62 3.10 0.78
CA PRO A 211 -8.85 4.18 0.17
C PRO A 211 -9.77 5.15 -0.55
N TRP A 212 -9.64 6.44 -0.22
CA TRP A 212 -10.46 7.48 -0.83
C TRP A 212 -11.98 7.26 -0.66
N GLN A 213 -12.41 6.65 0.43
CA GLN A 213 -13.82 6.40 0.73
C GLN A 213 -14.68 7.67 0.64
N TYR A 214 -14.17 8.79 1.17
CA TYR A 214 -14.77 10.10 1.07
C TYR A 214 -13.73 11.19 0.85
N ARG A 215 -12.53 11.04 1.42
CA ARG A 215 -11.43 11.99 1.39
C ARG A 215 -10.09 11.26 1.40
N ARG A 216 -9.01 12.03 1.18
CA ARG A 216 -7.65 11.47 1.17
C ARG A 216 -7.30 10.71 2.44
N GLY A 217 -7.73 11.20 3.60
CA GLY A 217 -7.43 10.60 4.89
C GLY A 217 -8.26 9.37 5.26
N SER A 218 -9.30 8.99 4.51
CA SER A 218 -10.27 7.96 4.91
C SER A 218 -9.65 6.60 5.30
N ALA A 219 -8.56 6.19 4.67
CA ALA A 219 -7.86 4.93 5.00
C ALA A 219 -6.75 5.10 6.04
N LEU A 220 -6.43 6.32 6.46
CA LEU A 220 -5.38 6.63 7.42
C LEU A 220 -5.93 6.67 8.85
N LEU A 221 -5.09 6.34 9.85
CA LEU A 221 -5.47 6.41 11.27
C LEU A 221 -5.98 7.80 11.66
N GLN A 222 -5.37 8.86 11.14
CA GLN A 222 -5.73 10.25 11.42
C GLN A 222 -7.08 10.66 10.80
N GLY A 223 -7.57 9.97 9.78
CA GLY A 223 -8.78 10.35 9.05
C GLY A 223 -9.97 9.41 9.21
N VAL A 224 -9.74 8.15 9.61
CA VAL A 224 -10.79 7.13 9.69
C VAL A 224 -11.87 7.46 10.73
N GLY A 225 -11.52 8.14 11.82
CA GLY A 225 -12.45 8.49 12.91
C GLY A 225 -13.66 9.28 12.41
N THR A 226 -13.45 10.29 11.58
CA THR A 226 -14.56 11.11 11.04
C THR A 226 -15.48 10.34 10.09
N ASP A 227 -14.95 9.34 9.36
CA ASP A 227 -15.79 8.46 8.54
C ASP A 227 -16.55 7.46 9.42
N ALA A 228 -15.96 6.99 10.53
CA ALA A 228 -16.62 6.16 11.52
C ALA A 228 -17.77 6.91 12.21
N GLU A 229 -17.57 8.16 12.62
CA GLU A 229 -18.62 9.01 13.19
C GLU A 229 -19.79 9.21 12.22
N TYR A 230 -19.49 9.43 10.94
CA TYR A 230 -20.54 9.53 9.92
C TYR A 230 -21.34 8.23 9.80
N LEU A 231 -20.66 7.09 9.69
CA LEU A 231 -21.32 5.79 9.61
C LEU A 231 -22.14 5.48 10.86
N MET A 232 -21.65 5.82 12.04
CA MET A 232 -22.40 5.64 13.29
C MET A 232 -23.74 6.37 13.26
N LYS A 233 -23.77 7.62 12.75
CA LYS A 233 -25.03 8.37 12.58
C LYS A 233 -25.98 7.66 11.61
N GLN A 234 -25.47 7.13 10.49
CA GLN A 234 -26.29 6.38 9.54
C GLN A 234 -26.83 5.07 10.14
N ILE A 235 -26.04 4.39 10.95
CA ILE A 235 -26.41 3.17 11.67
C ILE A 235 -27.57 3.46 12.66
N LEU A 236 -27.53 4.58 13.37
CA LEU A 236 -28.55 4.95 14.35
C LEU A 236 -29.87 5.40 13.70
N ILE A 237 -29.82 6.03 12.53
CA ILE A 237 -31.04 6.45 11.78
C ILE A 237 -31.77 5.24 11.19
N ASN A 238 -31.08 4.18 10.84
CA ASN A 238 -31.62 2.98 10.21
C ASN A 238 -31.88 1.84 11.21
N LYS A 239 -32.02 2.16 12.48
CA LYS A 239 -32.56 1.28 13.53
C LYS A 239 -34.08 1.37 13.53
#